data_8048c11e4f77b6277653c33146408879
#
_entry.id   8048c11e4f77b6277653c33146408879
#
_cell.length_a   1.000
_cell.length_b   1.000
_cell.length_c   1.000
_cell.angle_alpha   90.00
_cell.angle_beta   90.00
_cell.angle_gamma   90.00
#
_symmetry.space_group_name_H-M   'P 1'
#
loop_
_entity.id
_entity.type
_entity.pdbx_description
1 polymer ?
#
loop_
_entity_poly.entity_id
_entity_poly.type
_entity_poly.pdbx_seq_one_letter_code
_entity_poly.pdbx_strand_id
1 'polypeptide(L)'
;MCEICNGKTPDELFDEYREKVEAVGWVVIAVGYGDDYGGDLPHMYTIGLSETFGHPELLTVGVDLPMAHHLIDVVANWVAEGEHLAAGDRFTHHDDLIRVRAVHPSRFRATSLLNAWKGYYERYGSEPERRAVQLVWPRERFCSCHRQPDLSLPAALTGRTGGPPRRANRPKRRKAHPR
;
A
#
# COMPACT_ATOMS: atom_id res chain seq x y z
N MET A 1 -12.56 7.35 5.93
CA MET A 1 -13.47 6.65 6.85
C MET A 1 -13.56 5.22 6.37
N CYS A 2 -13.35 4.22 7.23
CA CYS A 2 -13.33 2.80 6.83
C CYS A 2 -14.77 2.31 6.64
N GLU A 3 -15.08 1.69 5.47
CA GLU A 3 -16.44 1.21 5.16
C GLU A 3 -16.91 0.09 6.09
N ILE A 4 -16.00 -0.77 6.52
CA ILE A 4 -16.28 -1.79 7.54
C ILE A 4 -16.63 -1.13 8.88
N CYS A 5 -15.94 -0.04 9.27
CA CYS A 5 -16.28 0.72 10.48
C CYS A 5 -17.65 1.41 10.37
N ASN A 6 -18.18 1.59 9.16
CA ASN A 6 -19.51 2.11 8.88
C ASN A 6 -20.59 1.02 8.80
N GLY A 7 -20.27 -0.22 9.19
CA GLY A 7 -21.21 -1.33 9.29
C GLY A 7 -21.31 -2.23 8.04
N LYS A 8 -20.49 -2.00 7.01
CA LYS A 8 -20.41 -2.91 5.86
C LYS A 8 -19.73 -4.21 6.27
N THR A 9 -20.29 -5.31 5.86
CA THR A 9 -19.65 -6.62 6.03
C THR A 9 -18.48 -6.78 5.02
N PRO A 10 -17.46 -7.60 5.31
CA PRO A 10 -16.43 -7.93 4.34
C PRO A 10 -16.99 -8.51 3.02
N ASP A 11 -18.07 -9.26 3.11
CA ASP A 11 -18.72 -9.87 1.95
C ASP A 11 -19.33 -8.82 1.02
N GLU A 12 -20.11 -7.88 1.56
CA GLU A 12 -20.67 -6.77 0.80
C GLU A 12 -19.56 -5.91 0.16
N LEU A 13 -18.46 -5.72 0.85
CA LEU A 13 -17.32 -4.96 0.33
C LEU A 13 -16.65 -5.68 -0.86
N PHE A 14 -16.45 -6.99 -0.76
CA PHE A 14 -15.85 -7.76 -1.85
C PHE A 14 -16.81 -7.91 -3.05
N ASP A 15 -18.12 -7.96 -2.84
CA ASP A 15 -19.09 -7.95 -3.92
C ASP A 15 -19.03 -6.63 -4.71
N GLU A 16 -18.91 -5.49 -4.04
CA GLU A 16 -18.68 -4.19 -4.71
C GLU A 16 -17.33 -4.11 -5.44
N TYR A 17 -16.27 -4.71 -4.89
CA TYR A 17 -15.01 -4.79 -5.62
C TYR A 17 -15.15 -5.62 -6.87
N ARG A 18 -15.89 -6.74 -6.80
CA ARG A 18 -16.18 -7.59 -7.95
C ARG A 18 -16.91 -6.84 -9.05
N GLU A 19 -17.97 -6.13 -8.69
CA GLU A 19 -18.72 -5.29 -9.64
C GLU A 19 -17.81 -4.27 -10.35
N LYS A 20 -16.91 -3.62 -9.62
CA LYS A 20 -15.95 -2.65 -10.20
C LYS A 20 -14.95 -3.33 -11.12
N VAL A 21 -14.38 -4.47 -10.70
CA VAL A 21 -13.45 -5.23 -11.54
C VAL A 21 -14.12 -5.70 -12.82
N GLU A 22 -15.36 -6.17 -12.76
CA GLU A 22 -16.14 -6.57 -13.93
C GLU A 22 -16.47 -5.39 -14.86
N ALA A 23 -16.68 -4.19 -14.28
CA ALA A 23 -17.06 -3.02 -15.06
C ALA A 23 -15.87 -2.34 -15.76
N VAL A 24 -14.71 -2.22 -15.08
CA VAL A 24 -13.58 -1.43 -15.59
C VAL A 24 -12.24 -2.20 -15.59
N GLY A 25 -12.20 -3.39 -15.02
CA GLY A 25 -11.01 -4.24 -14.98
C GLY A 25 -10.20 -4.16 -13.70
N TRP A 26 -10.44 -3.17 -12.82
CA TRP A 26 -9.76 -3.02 -11.53
C TRP A 26 -10.55 -2.19 -10.53
N VAL A 27 -10.15 -2.29 -9.26
CA VAL A 27 -10.58 -1.38 -8.20
C VAL A 27 -9.37 -0.88 -7.43
N VAL A 28 -9.40 0.36 -6.97
CA VAL A 28 -8.35 0.96 -6.12
C VAL A 28 -8.74 0.87 -4.65
N ILE A 29 -7.86 0.28 -3.85
CA ILE A 29 -8.02 0.14 -2.41
C ILE A 29 -7.11 1.13 -1.71
N ALA A 30 -7.71 1.98 -0.87
CA ALA A 30 -6.98 2.94 -0.03
C ALA A 30 -6.93 2.45 1.41
N VAL A 31 -5.71 2.37 1.96
CA VAL A 31 -5.48 2.09 3.38
C VAL A 31 -4.87 3.35 3.99
N GLY A 32 -5.66 4.01 4.86
CA GLY A 32 -5.33 5.31 5.41
C GLY A 32 -4.42 5.27 6.63
N TYR A 33 -4.18 6.46 7.17
CA TYR A 33 -3.54 6.64 8.46
C TYR A 33 -4.50 6.22 9.58
N GLY A 34 -4.00 5.51 10.57
CA GLY A 34 -4.69 5.29 11.82
C GLY A 34 -3.72 4.73 12.85
N ASP A 35 -3.77 5.23 14.07
CA ASP A 35 -3.05 4.63 15.20
C ASP A 35 -3.47 3.17 15.40
N ASP A 36 -4.67 2.82 14.93
CA ASP A 36 -5.26 1.49 14.99
C ASP A 36 -4.62 0.48 14.02
N TYR A 37 -3.86 0.95 13.01
CA TYR A 37 -3.21 0.09 12.00
C TYR A 37 -1.74 -0.20 12.30
N GLY A 38 -1.31 -0.08 13.55
CA GLY A 38 0.04 -0.48 13.97
C GLY A 38 1.17 0.43 13.46
N GLY A 39 0.84 1.66 13.02
CA GLY A 39 1.81 2.62 12.51
C GLY A 39 2.26 2.33 11.07
N ASP A 40 1.51 1.55 10.31
CA ASP A 40 1.76 1.34 8.89
C ASP A 40 1.55 2.65 8.11
N LEU A 41 2.41 2.89 7.14
CA LEU A 41 2.28 4.04 6.25
C LEU A 41 1.03 3.91 5.38
N PRO A 42 0.36 5.04 5.05
CA PRO A 42 -0.76 5.01 4.12
C PRO A 42 -0.30 4.38 2.82
N HIS A 43 -1.15 3.56 2.25
CA HIS A 43 -0.85 2.93 0.99
C HIS A 43 -2.12 2.74 0.16
N MET A 44 -1.94 2.68 -1.15
CA MET A 44 -2.98 2.34 -2.10
C MET A 44 -2.50 1.25 -3.03
N TYR A 45 -3.42 0.41 -3.47
CA TYR A 45 -3.13 -0.63 -4.45
C TYR A 45 -4.37 -0.99 -5.27
N THR A 46 -4.13 -1.66 -6.40
CA THR A 46 -5.19 -2.18 -7.24
C THR A 46 -5.54 -3.62 -6.90
N ILE A 47 -6.75 -4.02 -7.23
CA ILE A 47 -7.19 -5.42 -7.34
C ILE A 47 -7.83 -5.56 -8.71
N GLY A 48 -7.50 -6.62 -9.45
CA GLY A 48 -8.12 -6.94 -10.73
C GLY A 48 -7.18 -6.79 -11.93
N LEU A 49 -6.12 -5.98 -11.88
CA LEU A 49 -5.19 -5.84 -13.01
C LEU A 49 -4.57 -7.19 -13.40
N SER A 50 -4.28 -8.04 -12.42
CA SER A 50 -3.69 -9.34 -12.67
C SER A 50 -4.64 -10.30 -13.39
N GLU A 51 -5.93 -10.31 -13.03
CA GLU A 51 -6.91 -11.19 -13.65
C GLU A 51 -7.41 -10.67 -14.99
N THR A 52 -7.53 -9.35 -15.15
CA THR A 52 -8.12 -8.74 -16.34
C THR A 52 -7.10 -8.51 -17.44
N PHE A 53 -5.91 -8.03 -17.09
CA PHE A 53 -4.91 -7.60 -18.06
C PHE A 53 -3.58 -8.39 -17.96
N GLY A 54 -3.45 -9.33 -17.01
CA GLY A 54 -2.19 -10.07 -16.78
C GLY A 54 -1.07 -9.20 -16.22
N HIS A 55 -1.36 -7.95 -15.84
CA HIS A 55 -0.40 -7.01 -15.29
C HIS A 55 -0.28 -7.16 -13.77
N PRO A 56 0.91 -7.04 -13.15
CA PRO A 56 1.04 -6.98 -11.70
C PRO A 56 0.18 -5.87 -11.10
N GLU A 57 -0.30 -6.06 -9.86
CA GLU A 57 -1.03 -4.99 -9.18
C GLU A 57 -0.13 -3.77 -8.95
N LEU A 58 -0.71 -2.57 -9.00
CA LEU A 58 -0.02 -1.31 -8.71
C LEU A 58 -0.08 -1.03 -7.21
N LEU A 59 0.99 -0.49 -6.65
CA LEU A 59 1.08 -0.17 -5.23
C LEU A 59 1.82 1.16 -5.03
N THR A 60 1.28 2.02 -4.17
CA THR A 60 1.97 3.20 -3.63
C THR A 60 2.01 3.12 -2.11
N VAL A 61 3.08 3.58 -1.47
CA VAL A 61 3.23 3.60 -0.01
C VAL A 61 3.82 4.92 0.45
N GLY A 62 3.25 5.50 1.51
CA GLY A 62 3.76 6.73 2.12
C GLY A 62 3.52 7.98 1.27
N VAL A 63 2.61 7.93 0.32
CA VAL A 63 2.20 9.05 -0.52
C VAL A 63 0.87 9.57 -0.02
N ASP A 64 0.63 10.88 -0.18
CA ASP A 64 -0.68 11.48 0.07
C ASP A 64 -1.77 10.79 -0.75
N LEU A 65 -2.89 10.44 -0.11
CA LEU A 65 -3.90 9.58 -0.72
C LEU A 65 -4.51 10.15 -2.03
N PRO A 66 -4.87 11.43 -2.14
CA PRO A 66 -5.33 12.02 -3.40
C PRO A 66 -4.31 11.90 -4.53
N MET A 67 -3.04 12.17 -4.26
CA MET A 67 -1.95 12.04 -5.23
C MET A 67 -1.71 10.58 -5.62
N ALA A 68 -1.73 9.68 -4.64
CA ALA A 68 -1.58 8.24 -4.86
C ALA A 68 -2.71 7.69 -5.74
N HIS A 69 -3.96 8.08 -5.45
CA HIS A 69 -5.13 7.67 -6.22
C HIS A 69 -5.02 8.13 -7.68
N HIS A 70 -4.73 9.41 -7.89
CA HIS A 70 -4.59 9.95 -9.23
C HIS A 70 -3.51 9.22 -10.06
N LEU A 71 -2.34 8.96 -9.47
CA LEU A 71 -1.29 8.23 -10.18
C LEU A 71 -1.70 6.80 -10.50
N ILE A 72 -2.28 6.08 -9.54
CA ILE A 72 -2.73 4.69 -9.77
C ILE A 72 -3.77 4.65 -10.89
N ASP A 73 -4.75 5.57 -10.88
CA ASP A 73 -5.76 5.62 -11.93
C ASP A 73 -5.15 5.89 -13.31
N VAL A 74 -4.23 6.84 -13.42
CA VAL A 74 -3.54 7.13 -14.69
C VAL A 74 -2.80 5.89 -15.19
N VAL A 75 -2.03 5.25 -14.32
CA VAL A 75 -1.22 4.07 -14.72
C VAL A 75 -2.11 2.85 -15.00
N ALA A 76 -3.19 2.65 -14.24
CA ALA A 76 -4.13 1.57 -14.51
C ALA A 76 -4.86 1.73 -15.86
N ASN A 77 -5.19 2.98 -16.24
CA ASN A 77 -5.73 3.25 -17.57
C ASN A 77 -4.70 2.94 -18.68
N TRP A 78 -3.42 3.28 -18.51
CA TRP A 78 -2.38 2.87 -19.47
C TRP A 78 -2.30 1.36 -19.62
N VAL A 79 -2.40 0.62 -18.51
CA VAL A 79 -2.43 -0.85 -18.54
C VAL A 79 -3.66 -1.36 -19.31
N ALA A 80 -4.82 -0.76 -19.11
CA ALA A 80 -6.04 -1.10 -19.86
C ALA A 80 -5.93 -0.78 -21.36
N GLU A 81 -5.14 0.23 -21.74
CA GLU A 81 -4.80 0.58 -23.12
C GLU A 81 -3.72 -0.32 -23.73
N GLY A 82 -3.18 -1.27 -22.96
CA GLY A 82 -2.21 -2.27 -23.42
C GLY A 82 -0.75 -1.95 -23.07
N GLU A 83 -0.49 -0.89 -22.31
CA GLU A 83 0.85 -0.63 -21.79
C GLU A 83 1.22 -1.64 -20.70
N HIS A 84 2.50 -1.99 -20.61
CA HIS A 84 2.99 -2.91 -19.61
C HIS A 84 4.19 -2.31 -18.87
N LEU A 85 4.00 -2.04 -17.57
CA LEU A 85 5.06 -1.51 -16.73
C LEU A 85 5.76 -2.64 -15.97
N ALA A 86 7.06 -2.73 -16.16
CA ALA A 86 7.93 -3.71 -15.49
C ALA A 86 8.83 -3.04 -14.44
N ALA A 87 9.34 -3.86 -13.52
CA ALA A 87 10.34 -3.40 -12.56
C ALA A 87 11.60 -2.89 -13.29
N GLY A 88 12.00 -1.67 -12.95
CA GLY A 88 13.10 -0.97 -13.60
C GLY A 88 12.65 0.19 -14.51
N ASP A 89 11.40 0.17 -14.94
CA ASP A 89 10.83 1.24 -15.77
C ASP A 89 10.78 2.57 -15.02
N ARG A 90 10.70 3.64 -15.80
CA ARG A 90 10.60 5.02 -15.32
C ARG A 90 9.72 5.80 -16.28
N PHE A 91 8.89 6.67 -15.72
CA PHE A 91 8.08 7.58 -16.50
C PHE A 91 7.92 8.92 -15.76
N THR A 92 7.57 9.98 -16.48
CA THR A 92 7.33 11.29 -15.88
C THR A 92 5.83 11.49 -15.65
N HIS A 93 5.48 11.95 -14.45
CA HIS A 93 4.13 12.32 -14.09
C HIS A 93 4.16 13.64 -13.31
N HIS A 94 3.52 14.70 -13.85
CA HIS A 94 3.57 16.06 -13.28
C HIS A 94 4.98 16.52 -12.86
N ASP A 95 5.95 16.44 -13.81
CA ASP A 95 7.36 16.77 -13.62
C ASP A 95 8.16 15.87 -12.67
N ASP A 96 7.52 14.90 -12.04
CA ASP A 96 8.16 13.92 -11.19
C ASP A 96 8.57 12.66 -11.97
N LEU A 97 9.80 12.22 -11.76
CA LEU A 97 10.29 10.96 -12.32
C LEU A 97 9.87 9.78 -11.43
N ILE A 98 8.80 9.11 -11.79
CA ILE A 98 8.31 7.91 -11.11
C ILE A 98 9.16 6.70 -11.51
N ARG A 99 9.52 5.88 -10.54
CA ARG A 99 10.26 4.63 -10.74
C ARG A 99 9.38 3.44 -10.40
N VAL A 100 9.41 2.43 -11.25
CA VAL A 100 8.68 1.17 -11.05
C VAL A 100 9.60 0.15 -10.40
N ARG A 101 9.19 -0.46 -9.29
CA ARG A 101 9.95 -1.48 -8.57
C ARG A 101 9.10 -2.71 -8.30
N ALA A 102 9.66 -3.90 -8.47
CA ALA A 102 8.97 -5.12 -8.04
C ALA A 102 8.80 -5.13 -6.51
N VAL A 103 7.65 -5.58 -6.03
CA VAL A 103 7.45 -5.85 -4.60
C VAL A 103 7.96 -7.26 -4.30
N HIS A 104 8.87 -7.40 -3.31
CA HIS A 104 9.40 -8.70 -2.96
C HIS A 104 8.31 -9.61 -2.36
N PRO A 105 8.18 -10.88 -2.80
CA PRO A 105 7.09 -11.77 -2.38
C PRO A 105 6.95 -11.94 -0.85
N SER A 106 8.06 -11.87 -0.11
CA SER A 106 8.01 -11.97 1.37
C SER A 106 7.21 -10.84 2.02
N ARG A 107 7.01 -9.69 1.33
CA ARG A 107 6.24 -8.56 1.84
C ARG A 107 4.76 -8.91 1.98
N PHE A 108 4.22 -9.66 1.05
CA PHE A 108 2.82 -10.07 1.10
C PHE A 108 2.48 -11.00 2.29
N ARG A 109 3.47 -11.65 2.87
CA ARG A 109 3.31 -12.52 4.04
C ARG A 109 3.64 -11.85 5.35
N ALA A 110 4.55 -10.89 5.33
CA ALA A 110 5.10 -10.26 6.54
C ALA A 110 4.36 -8.97 6.95
N THR A 111 3.50 -8.43 6.09
CA THR A 111 2.80 -7.16 6.30
C THR A 111 1.33 -7.28 5.96
N SER A 112 0.55 -6.28 6.35
CA SER A 112 -0.86 -6.13 5.94
C SER A 112 -1.05 -5.64 4.49
N LEU A 113 0.04 -5.47 3.75
CA LEU A 113 -0.02 -5.09 2.34
C LEU A 113 -0.86 -6.09 1.55
N LEU A 114 -1.79 -5.56 0.76
CA LEU A 114 -2.69 -6.34 -0.08
C LEU A 114 -3.62 -7.32 0.69
N ASN A 115 -4.02 -7.01 1.93
CA ASN A 115 -4.94 -7.87 2.67
C ASN A 115 -6.31 -8.02 1.98
N ALA A 116 -6.88 -6.92 1.47
CA ALA A 116 -8.15 -6.99 0.73
C ALA A 116 -8.01 -7.77 -0.58
N TRP A 117 -6.85 -7.69 -1.25
CA TRP A 117 -6.54 -8.52 -2.42
C TRP A 117 -6.64 -10.01 -2.09
N LYS A 118 -6.02 -10.42 -0.97
CA LYS A 118 -6.09 -11.81 -0.52
C LYS A 118 -7.52 -12.24 -0.25
N GLY A 119 -8.29 -11.49 0.53
CA GLY A 119 -9.70 -11.80 0.84
C GLY A 119 -10.57 -11.86 -0.41
N TYR A 120 -10.36 -10.95 -1.35
CA TYR A 120 -11.08 -10.93 -2.62
C TYR A 120 -10.86 -12.22 -3.43
N TYR A 121 -9.61 -12.63 -3.66
CA TYR A 121 -9.32 -13.83 -4.45
C TYR A 121 -9.62 -15.14 -3.71
N GLU A 122 -9.52 -15.17 -2.38
CA GLU A 122 -10.00 -16.32 -1.59
C GLU A 122 -11.53 -16.52 -1.77
N ARG A 123 -12.31 -15.44 -1.90
CA ARG A 123 -13.75 -15.49 -2.10
C ARG A 123 -14.13 -15.92 -3.51
N TYR A 124 -13.48 -15.40 -4.53
CA TYR A 124 -13.87 -15.61 -5.94
C TYR A 124 -13.10 -16.70 -6.67
N GLY A 125 -12.19 -17.39 -6.01
CA GLY A 125 -11.70 -18.71 -6.43
C GLY A 125 -10.65 -18.75 -7.54
N SER A 126 -10.14 -17.61 -8.00
CA SER A 126 -9.02 -17.58 -8.96
C SER A 126 -7.90 -16.73 -8.41
N GLU A 127 -7.09 -17.28 -7.52
CA GLU A 127 -5.93 -16.55 -6.99
C GLU A 127 -4.81 -16.49 -8.05
N PRO A 128 -4.64 -15.35 -8.77
CA PRO A 128 -3.51 -15.20 -9.67
C PRO A 128 -2.21 -15.19 -8.86
N GLU A 129 -1.09 -15.40 -9.55
CA GLU A 129 0.21 -15.25 -8.89
C GLU A 129 0.30 -13.85 -8.26
N ARG A 130 0.57 -13.81 -6.95
CA ARG A 130 0.61 -12.56 -6.17
C ARG A 130 1.82 -11.73 -6.56
N ARG A 131 1.61 -10.82 -7.50
CA ARG A 131 2.63 -9.91 -8.01
C ARG A 131 2.16 -8.46 -7.89
N ALA A 132 3.05 -7.58 -7.47
CA ALA A 132 2.80 -6.15 -7.49
C ALA A 132 4.05 -5.37 -7.87
N VAL A 133 3.85 -4.19 -8.44
CA VAL A 133 4.89 -3.19 -8.66
C VAL A 133 4.60 -1.96 -7.83
N GLN A 134 5.64 -1.45 -7.17
CA GLN A 134 5.58 -0.22 -6.41
C GLN A 134 5.91 0.97 -7.33
N LEU A 135 5.04 1.96 -7.35
CA LEU A 135 5.28 3.26 -7.98
C LEU A 135 5.96 4.16 -6.94
N VAL A 136 7.21 4.53 -7.20
CA VAL A 136 8.07 5.24 -6.25
C VAL A 136 8.34 6.65 -6.75
N TRP A 137 7.90 7.66 -5.99
CA TRP A 137 8.18 9.07 -6.24
C TRP A 137 9.63 9.46 -5.96
N PRO A 138 10.13 10.56 -6.54
CA PRO A 138 11.40 11.14 -6.15
C PRO A 138 11.42 11.52 -4.66
N ARG A 139 12.59 11.39 -4.03
CA ARG A 139 12.76 11.65 -2.58
C ARG A 139 12.47 13.09 -2.17
N GLU A 140 12.64 14.02 -3.10
CA GLU A 140 12.49 15.45 -2.89
C GLU A 140 11.06 15.87 -2.54
N ARG A 141 10.08 15.02 -2.87
CA ARG A 141 8.66 15.25 -2.54
C ARG A 141 8.30 14.89 -1.10
N PHE A 142 9.19 14.23 -0.37
CA PHE A 142 8.92 13.75 0.99
C PHE A 142 9.85 14.40 2.00
N CYS A 143 9.32 14.74 3.18
CA CYS A 143 10.19 15.10 4.28
C CYS A 143 11.08 13.90 4.66
N SER A 144 12.24 14.18 5.27
CA SER A 144 13.17 13.13 5.70
C SER A 144 12.59 12.13 6.71
N CYS A 145 11.45 12.48 7.34
CA CYS A 145 10.73 11.65 8.30
C CYS A 145 9.75 10.65 7.65
N HIS A 146 9.34 10.88 6.38
CA HIS A 146 8.38 10.05 5.64
C HIS A 146 9.02 9.44 4.40
N ARG A 147 10.06 8.63 4.60
CA ARG A 147 10.67 7.90 3.48
C ARG A 147 9.75 6.80 3.00
N GLN A 148 9.50 6.76 1.70
CA GLN A 148 8.88 5.59 1.10
C GLN A 148 9.73 4.34 1.36
N PRO A 149 9.16 3.27 1.91
CA PRO A 149 9.90 2.03 2.12
C PRO A 149 10.29 1.42 0.78
N ASP A 150 11.49 0.85 0.71
CA ASP A 150 11.90 0.02 -0.42
C ASP A 150 11.33 -1.39 -0.26
N LEU A 151 10.24 -1.65 -0.97
CA LEU A 151 9.55 -2.94 -0.92
C LEU A 151 10.18 -3.99 -1.85
N SER A 152 11.19 -3.64 -2.65
CA SER A 152 11.92 -4.58 -3.49
C SER A 152 12.86 -5.50 -2.70
N LEU A 153 13.16 -5.13 -1.44
CA LEU A 153 13.98 -5.92 -0.54
C LEU A 153 13.12 -6.88 0.30
N PRO A 154 13.65 -8.05 0.71
CA PRO A 154 12.98 -8.95 1.64
C PRO A 154 12.52 -8.26 2.93
N ALA A 155 11.39 -8.67 3.49
CA ALA A 155 10.84 -8.07 4.71
C ALA A 155 11.81 -8.11 5.91
N ALA A 156 12.64 -9.14 6.00
CA ALA A 156 13.62 -9.34 7.07
C ALA A 156 14.81 -8.35 7.01
N LEU A 157 15.09 -7.78 5.84
CA LEU A 157 16.23 -6.85 5.64
C LEU A 157 15.87 -5.39 5.84
N THR A 158 14.60 -5.05 5.86
CA THR A 158 14.15 -3.73 6.27
C THR A 158 13.95 -3.77 7.77
N GLY A 159 15.03 -3.64 8.54
CA GLY A 159 14.92 -3.45 9.99
C GLY A 159 13.87 -2.38 10.27
N ARG A 160 13.09 -2.55 11.34
CA ARG A 160 12.16 -1.55 11.87
C ARG A 160 12.82 -0.19 11.74
N THR A 161 12.41 0.62 10.79
CA THR A 161 12.81 2.02 10.74
C THR A 161 12.20 2.65 11.99
N GLY A 162 13.04 2.93 12.95
CA GLY A 162 12.75 3.21 14.33
C GLY A 162 11.56 4.12 14.53
N GLY A 163 10.56 3.58 15.21
CA GLY A 163 9.72 4.42 16.04
C GLY A 163 10.62 5.15 17.05
N PRO A 164 10.27 6.36 17.48
CA PRO A 164 11.07 7.12 18.43
C PRO A 164 11.39 6.23 19.65
N PRO A 165 12.62 6.28 20.17
CA PRO A 165 13.01 5.44 21.29
C PRO A 165 11.99 5.66 22.42
N ARG A 166 11.35 4.58 22.88
CA ARG A 166 10.48 4.63 24.06
C ARG A 166 11.27 5.34 25.16
N ARG A 167 10.81 6.52 25.55
CA ARG A 167 11.40 7.25 26.69
C ARG A 167 11.47 6.28 27.84
N ALA A 168 12.71 5.92 28.23
CA ALA A 168 12.96 5.12 29.41
C ALA A 168 12.21 5.79 30.57
N ASN A 169 11.36 5.03 31.25
CA ASN A 169 10.64 5.47 32.42
C ASN A 169 11.64 6.01 33.44
N ARG A 170 11.72 7.34 33.56
CA ARG A 170 12.54 8.01 34.56
C ARG A 170 11.94 7.64 35.91
N PRO A 171 12.68 7.02 36.83
CA PRO A 171 12.13 6.65 38.14
C PRO A 171 11.68 7.92 38.86
N LYS A 172 10.43 7.93 39.32
CA LYS A 172 9.85 9.02 40.12
C LYS A 172 10.69 9.20 41.38
N ARG A 173 11.41 10.34 41.49
CA ARG A 173 12.07 10.76 42.72
C ARG A 173 11.03 10.82 43.85
N ARG A 174 11.16 9.94 44.85
CA ARG A 174 10.38 10.02 46.08
C ARG A 174 10.76 11.35 46.77
N LYS A 175 9.79 12.22 46.98
CA LYS A 175 9.93 13.39 47.85
C LYS A 175 10.12 12.89 49.29
N ALA A 176 11.25 13.20 49.91
CA ALA A 176 11.44 13.04 51.32
C ALA A 176 10.52 14.04 52.08
N HIS A 177 9.70 13.55 52.99
CA HIS A 177 9.02 14.42 53.96
C HIS A 177 10.00 14.87 55.01
N PRO A 178 10.08 16.16 55.36
CA PRO A 178 10.79 16.63 56.55
C PRO A 178 9.98 16.29 57.83
N ARG A 179 10.69 15.89 58.85
CA ARG A 179 10.16 15.77 60.21
C ARG A 179 10.00 17.14 60.87
#